data_5dba1e4e64dafea0cd0b3914f26a50ca
#
_entry.id   5dba1e4e64dafea0cd0b3914f26a50ca
#
_cell.length_a   1.000
_cell.length_b   1.000
_cell.length_c   1.000
_cell.angle_alpha   90.00
_cell.angle_beta   90.00
_cell.angle_gamma   90.00
#
_symmetry.space_group_name_H-M   'P 1'
#
loop_
_entity.id
_entity.type
_entity.pdbx_description
1 polymer ?
#
loop_
_entity_poly.entity_id
_entity_poly.type
_entity_poly.pdbx_seq_one_letter_code
_entity_poly.pdbx_strand_id
1 'polypeptide(L)'
;MLVAMGSILTEPVASTIAVLDDTGGATLSEIARATGKSVSTVQRAVARLMESGVVEREGSRGRLRFAADSPRRALRELADWRLGRPRGFVLLRDDGGGRGAAPARSRDVNSVPFRRALTDAIDSIVSEYQPARVILFGSHARGDAGRGSDVDLLVVFDQVADRRERAVEIARLLGTAPFAKDVLVAAASDLARPTAGTAIAEAVREGVVVYER
;
A
#
# COMPACT_ATOMS: atom_id res chain seq x y z
N MET A 1 15.31 2.93 -7.13
CA MET A 1 15.36 2.38 -5.76
C MET A 1 13.96 2.01 -5.21
N LEU A 2 12.94 2.84 -5.31
CA LEU A 2 11.55 2.49 -4.95
C LEU A 2 10.94 1.39 -5.83
N VAL A 3 11.38 1.26 -7.08
CA VAL A 3 10.91 0.29 -8.07
C VAL A 3 11.12 -1.17 -7.66
N ALA A 4 12.15 -1.47 -6.87
CA ALA A 4 12.42 -2.83 -6.38
C ALA A 4 11.65 -3.18 -5.08
N MET A 5 11.00 -2.21 -4.45
CA MET A 5 10.39 -2.41 -3.13
C MET A 5 9.03 -3.12 -3.18
N GLY A 6 8.29 -3.04 -4.30
CA GLY A 6 6.98 -3.69 -4.42
C GLY A 6 7.04 -5.21 -4.24
N SER A 7 8.03 -5.87 -4.84
CA SER A 7 8.21 -7.32 -4.74
C SER A 7 8.83 -7.81 -3.43
N ILE A 8 9.46 -6.93 -2.65
CA ILE A 8 10.09 -7.29 -1.37
C ILE A 8 9.28 -6.84 -0.15
N LEU A 9 8.25 -6.01 -0.31
CA LEU A 9 7.45 -5.47 0.78
C LEU A 9 6.46 -6.51 1.33
N THR A 10 7.00 -7.56 1.91
CA THR A 10 6.21 -8.53 2.68
C THR A 10 5.80 -7.95 4.04
N GLU A 11 4.80 -8.54 4.70
CA GLU A 11 4.35 -8.08 6.01
C GLU A 11 5.49 -8.00 7.06
N PRO A 12 6.44 -8.96 7.16
CA PRO A 12 7.60 -8.81 8.04
C PRO A 12 8.53 -7.64 7.66
N VAL A 13 8.71 -7.36 6.37
CA VAL A 13 9.50 -6.21 5.90
C VAL A 13 8.82 -4.90 6.29
N ALA A 14 7.51 -4.78 6.04
CA ALA A 14 6.73 -3.61 6.42
C ALA A 14 6.74 -3.35 7.93
N SER A 15 6.57 -4.41 8.75
CA SER A 15 6.66 -4.31 10.21
C SER A 15 8.04 -3.83 10.67
N THR A 16 9.12 -4.30 10.02
CA THR A 16 10.49 -3.88 10.31
C THR A 16 10.69 -2.39 9.98
N ILE A 17 10.23 -1.94 8.81
CA ILE A 17 10.27 -0.53 8.40
C ILE A 17 9.55 0.35 9.44
N ALA A 18 8.35 -0.05 9.87
CA ALA A 18 7.57 0.69 10.84
C ALA A 18 8.32 0.87 12.17
N VAL A 19 8.90 -0.21 12.71
CA VAL A 19 9.67 -0.15 13.97
C VAL A 19 10.90 0.73 13.81
N LEU A 20 11.66 0.61 12.72
CA LEU A 20 12.86 1.42 12.49
C LEU A 20 12.53 2.91 12.36
N ASP A 21 11.39 3.25 11.76
CA ASP A 21 10.95 4.63 11.65
C ASP A 21 10.49 5.20 13.00
N ASP A 22 9.73 4.44 13.78
CA ASP A 22 9.23 4.85 15.08
C ASP A 22 10.35 5.04 16.13
N THR A 23 11.43 4.24 16.02
CA THR A 23 12.52 4.21 17.02
C THR A 23 13.78 4.96 16.59
N GLY A 24 13.87 5.35 15.32
CA GLY A 24 15.09 5.92 14.72
C GLY A 24 16.23 4.92 14.56
N GLY A 25 16.01 3.66 14.91
CA GLY A 25 16.95 2.55 14.80
C GLY A 25 16.73 1.51 15.89
N ALA A 26 16.95 0.23 15.58
CA ALA A 26 16.74 -0.87 16.50
C ALA A 26 17.64 -2.07 16.20
N THR A 27 17.83 -2.94 17.18
CA THR A 27 18.49 -4.25 17.00
C THR A 27 17.47 -5.29 16.50
N LEU A 28 17.95 -6.41 15.97
CA LEU A 28 17.08 -7.53 15.56
C LEU A 28 16.16 -8.00 16.68
N SER A 29 16.66 -8.06 17.90
CA SER A 29 15.88 -8.50 19.06
C SER A 29 14.80 -7.50 19.46
N GLU A 30 15.08 -6.20 19.37
CA GLU A 30 14.10 -5.15 19.63
C GLU A 30 12.99 -5.17 18.58
N ILE A 31 13.34 -5.33 17.29
CA ILE A 31 12.36 -5.45 16.20
C ILE A 31 11.51 -6.71 16.38
N ALA A 32 12.12 -7.84 16.71
CA ALA A 32 11.41 -9.10 16.95
C ALA A 32 10.38 -8.96 18.08
N ARG A 33 10.78 -8.34 19.18
CA ARG A 33 9.89 -8.06 20.31
C ARG A 33 8.75 -7.12 19.94
N ALA A 34 9.06 -6.02 19.26
CA ALA A 34 8.06 -5.01 18.88
C ALA A 34 7.04 -5.54 17.86
N THR A 35 7.46 -6.45 16.97
CA THR A 35 6.59 -7.02 15.91
C THR A 35 5.92 -8.34 16.32
N GLY A 36 6.30 -8.94 17.43
CA GLY A 36 5.84 -10.29 17.82
C GLY A 36 6.35 -11.41 16.92
N LYS A 37 7.38 -11.16 16.10
CA LYS A 37 7.93 -12.13 15.13
C LYS A 37 9.19 -12.82 15.66
N SER A 38 9.49 -13.99 15.10
CA SER A 38 10.75 -14.67 15.40
C SER A 38 11.96 -13.85 14.89
N VAL A 39 13.07 -13.94 15.60
CA VAL A 39 14.33 -13.27 15.19
C VAL A 39 14.76 -13.68 13.79
N SER A 40 14.58 -14.95 13.42
CA SER A 40 14.91 -15.46 12.08
C SER A 40 14.03 -14.83 10.97
N THR A 41 12.77 -14.56 11.26
CA THR A 41 11.86 -13.86 10.33
C THR A 41 12.30 -12.41 10.14
N VAL A 42 12.60 -11.71 11.24
CA VAL A 42 13.12 -10.33 11.21
C VAL A 42 14.47 -10.28 10.49
N GLN A 43 15.36 -11.22 10.75
CA GLN A 43 16.66 -11.28 10.09
C GLN A 43 16.55 -11.39 8.57
N ARG A 44 15.61 -12.22 8.05
CA ARG A 44 15.35 -12.30 6.61
C ARG A 44 14.77 -11.00 6.04
N ALA A 45 13.88 -10.35 6.77
CA ALA A 45 13.33 -9.06 6.38
C ALA A 45 14.42 -7.99 6.32
N VAL A 46 15.28 -7.92 7.33
CA VAL A 46 16.42 -6.99 7.40
C VAL A 46 17.42 -7.27 6.28
N ALA A 47 17.73 -8.53 5.98
CA ALA A 47 18.64 -8.88 4.88
C ALA A 47 18.15 -8.29 3.55
N ARG A 48 16.86 -8.42 3.24
CA ARG A 48 16.25 -7.83 2.03
C ARG A 48 16.34 -6.30 2.01
N LEU A 49 16.13 -5.65 3.15
CA LEU A 49 16.25 -4.19 3.28
C LEU A 49 17.69 -3.71 3.14
N MET A 50 18.66 -4.50 3.60
CA MET A 50 20.08 -4.21 3.42
C MET A 50 20.54 -4.44 1.97
N GLU A 51 20.09 -5.52 1.33
CA GLU A 51 20.35 -5.80 -0.10
C GLU A 51 19.80 -4.68 -1.00
N SER A 52 18.66 -4.10 -0.65
CA SER A 52 18.08 -2.95 -1.37
C SER A 52 18.68 -1.59 -0.99
N GLY A 53 19.67 -1.55 -0.10
CA GLY A 53 20.30 -0.32 0.35
C GLY A 53 19.40 0.60 1.21
N VAL A 54 18.28 0.10 1.69
CA VAL A 54 17.29 0.88 2.49
C VAL A 54 17.71 0.99 3.94
N VAL A 55 18.31 -0.08 4.47
CA VAL A 55 18.72 -0.18 5.88
C VAL A 55 20.21 -0.49 5.94
N GLU A 56 20.88 0.11 6.88
CA GLU A 56 22.30 -0.13 7.18
C GLU A 56 22.47 -0.52 8.65
N ARG A 57 23.62 -1.14 8.94
CA ARG A 57 23.99 -1.51 10.31
C ARG A 57 24.96 -0.47 10.87
N GLU A 58 24.62 0.08 12.04
CA GLU A 58 25.43 1.06 12.72
C GLU A 58 26.21 0.43 13.87
N GLY A 59 27.53 0.63 13.83
CA GLY A 59 28.45 0.31 14.92
C GLY A 59 28.56 -1.17 15.29
N SER A 60 29.39 -1.44 16.32
CA SER A 60 29.69 -2.80 16.80
C SER A 60 28.52 -3.51 17.48
N ARG A 61 27.50 -2.78 17.92
CA ARG A 61 26.30 -3.33 18.59
C ARG A 61 25.21 -3.80 17.62
N GLY A 62 25.46 -3.70 16.30
CA GLY A 62 24.56 -4.21 15.27
C GLY A 62 23.20 -3.52 15.21
N ARG A 63 23.13 -2.26 15.63
CA ARG A 63 21.90 -1.46 15.52
C ARG A 63 21.62 -1.17 14.04
N LEU A 64 20.36 -1.31 13.65
CA LEU A 64 19.88 -1.12 12.30
C LEU A 64 19.20 0.23 12.21
N ARG A 65 19.46 0.97 11.13
CA ARG A 65 18.80 2.25 10.83
C ARG A 65 18.57 2.38 9.33
N PHE A 66 17.77 3.34 8.94
CA PHE A 66 17.69 3.71 7.53
C PHE A 66 18.99 4.30 7.04
N ALA A 67 19.42 3.92 5.84
CA ALA A 67 20.52 4.56 5.14
C ALA A 67 20.20 6.05 4.88
N ALA A 68 21.24 6.89 4.83
CA ALA A 68 21.06 8.35 4.75
C ALA A 68 20.19 8.80 3.55
N ASP A 69 20.37 8.13 2.40
CA ASP A 69 19.64 8.44 1.16
C ASP A 69 18.32 7.69 0.98
N SER A 70 17.88 6.97 2.02
CA SER A 70 16.64 6.21 1.96
C SER A 70 15.42 7.15 1.91
N PRO A 71 14.43 6.91 1.04
CA PRO A 71 13.19 7.68 0.99
C PRO A 71 12.25 7.27 2.16
N ARG A 72 12.68 7.57 3.38
CA ARG A 72 12.05 7.11 4.65
C ARG A 72 10.54 7.34 4.68
N ARG A 73 10.09 8.53 4.26
CA ARG A 73 8.67 8.87 4.26
C ARG A 73 7.88 7.94 3.33
N ALA A 74 8.32 7.78 2.09
CA ALA A 74 7.66 6.91 1.13
C ALA A 74 7.68 5.43 1.58
N LEU A 75 8.80 4.96 2.14
CA LEU A 75 8.92 3.61 2.70
C LEU A 75 7.97 3.41 3.88
N ARG A 76 7.82 4.42 4.74
CA ARG A 76 6.89 4.37 5.86
C ARG A 76 5.43 4.34 5.39
N GLU A 77 5.07 5.15 4.42
CA GLU A 77 3.73 5.18 3.83
C GLU A 77 3.38 3.80 3.21
N LEU A 78 4.31 3.21 2.46
CA LEU A 78 4.17 1.86 1.90
C LEU A 78 4.06 0.78 2.98
N ALA A 79 4.87 0.88 4.03
CA ALA A 79 4.83 -0.07 5.14
C ALA A 79 3.51 0.05 5.93
N ASP A 80 3.07 1.25 6.25
CA ASP A 80 1.81 1.50 6.92
C ASP A 80 0.63 1.01 6.07
N TRP A 81 0.70 1.18 4.75
CA TRP A 81 -0.29 0.63 3.83
C TRP A 81 -0.30 -0.91 3.88
N ARG A 82 0.85 -1.57 3.78
CA ARG A 82 0.97 -3.04 3.85
C ARG A 82 0.51 -3.61 5.19
N LEU A 83 0.71 -2.87 6.28
CA LEU A 83 0.27 -3.25 7.62
C LEU A 83 -1.19 -2.88 7.91
N GLY A 84 -1.87 -2.27 6.93
CA GLY A 84 -3.21 -1.76 7.13
C GLY A 84 -3.27 -0.56 8.08
N ARG A 85 -2.24 0.26 8.15
CA ARG A 85 -2.12 1.46 9.01
C ARG A 85 -1.76 2.70 8.20
N PRO A 86 -2.44 3.03 7.09
CA PRO A 86 -2.06 4.20 6.28
C PRO A 86 -2.16 5.47 7.12
N ARG A 87 -1.05 6.20 7.26
CA ARG A 87 -0.99 7.50 7.94
C ARG A 87 -1.48 8.65 7.05
N GLY A 88 -1.67 8.40 5.77
CA GLY A 88 -2.04 9.41 4.78
C GLY A 88 -3.54 9.63 4.60
N PHE A 89 -4.39 8.80 5.19
CA PHE A 89 -5.78 9.16 5.36
C PHE A 89 -5.83 10.22 6.46
N VAL A 90 -5.97 11.47 6.05
CA VAL A 90 -6.30 12.56 6.95
C VAL A 90 -7.44 12.05 7.84
N LEU A 91 -7.11 11.74 9.09
CA LEU A 91 -8.10 11.82 10.13
C LEU A 91 -8.64 13.23 10.03
N LEU A 92 -9.84 13.36 9.43
CA LEU A 92 -10.62 14.55 9.64
C LEU A 92 -10.54 14.81 11.14
N ARG A 93 -10.02 15.97 11.49
CA ARG A 93 -10.00 16.46 12.84
C ARG A 93 -11.34 16.12 13.47
N ASP A 94 -11.32 15.39 14.54
CA ASP A 94 -12.41 15.31 15.48
C ASP A 94 -12.55 16.70 16.12
N ASP A 95 -13.22 17.60 15.42
CA ASP A 95 -13.68 18.86 15.94
C ASP A 95 -14.89 18.52 16.81
N GLY A 96 -14.60 18.25 18.06
CA GLY A 96 -15.50 17.83 19.11
C GLY A 96 -16.90 18.42 19.00
N GLY A 97 -17.89 17.55 18.96
CA GLY A 97 -19.27 17.94 19.17
C GLY A 97 -20.31 16.98 18.63
N GLY A 98 -20.70 15.97 19.41
CA GLY A 98 -21.87 15.18 19.05
C GLY A 98 -22.01 13.92 19.88
N ARG A 99 -22.67 14.02 21.01
CA ARG A 99 -23.07 12.89 21.87
C ARG A 99 -24.05 11.96 21.14
N GLY A 100 -23.79 10.66 21.19
CA GLY A 100 -24.83 9.63 21.34
C GLY A 100 -25.25 8.94 20.08
N ALA A 101 -24.71 7.76 19.83
CA ALA A 101 -25.47 6.55 19.46
C ALA A 101 -24.51 5.34 19.51
N ALA A 102 -24.99 4.25 20.12
CA ALA A 102 -24.25 2.99 20.26
C ALA A 102 -23.90 2.36 18.91
N PRO A 103 -22.78 1.60 18.81
CA PRO A 103 -22.25 1.14 17.54
C PRO A 103 -23.08 -0.01 16.99
N ALA A 104 -23.85 0.26 15.94
CA ALA A 104 -24.24 -0.78 15.00
C ALA A 104 -22.92 -1.32 14.38
N ARG A 105 -22.74 -2.64 14.42
CA ARG A 105 -21.58 -3.37 13.88
C ARG A 105 -21.39 -3.02 12.40
N SER A 106 -20.65 -1.94 12.12
CA SER A 106 -20.25 -1.56 10.79
C SER A 106 -19.14 -2.51 10.34
N ARG A 107 -19.28 -3.08 9.14
CA ARG A 107 -18.12 -3.60 8.43
C ARG A 107 -17.31 -2.36 8.03
N ASP A 108 -16.44 -1.94 8.93
CA ASP A 108 -15.55 -0.81 8.70
C ASP A 108 -14.71 -1.10 7.46
N VAL A 109 -14.82 -0.23 6.46
CA VAL A 109 -13.93 -0.23 5.28
C VAL A 109 -12.46 -0.11 5.68
N ASN A 110 -12.20 0.30 6.90
CA ASN A 110 -10.89 0.31 7.56
C ASN A 110 -10.60 -0.95 8.39
N SER A 111 -11.44 -1.99 8.31
CA SER A 111 -11.20 -3.22 9.05
C SER A 111 -9.96 -3.96 8.53
N VAL A 112 -9.21 -4.58 9.43
CA VAL A 112 -8.03 -5.41 9.07
C VAL A 112 -8.36 -6.45 7.99
N PRO A 113 -9.52 -7.14 8.00
CA PRO A 113 -9.90 -8.07 6.94
C PRO A 113 -10.06 -7.42 5.56
N PHE A 114 -10.67 -6.25 5.46
CA PHE A 114 -10.84 -5.55 4.18
C PHE A 114 -9.50 -5.15 3.57
N ARG A 115 -8.62 -4.57 4.38
CA ARG A 115 -7.28 -4.14 3.93
C ARG A 115 -6.44 -5.32 3.46
N ARG A 116 -6.52 -6.45 4.17
CA ARG A 116 -5.84 -7.68 3.76
C ARG A 116 -6.37 -8.16 2.41
N ALA A 117 -7.70 -8.21 2.25
CA ALA A 117 -8.33 -8.61 1.00
C ALA A 117 -7.94 -7.68 -0.16
N LEU A 118 -7.84 -6.37 0.07
CA LEU A 118 -7.37 -5.42 -0.94
C LEU A 118 -5.90 -5.65 -1.30
N THR A 119 -5.05 -5.91 -0.30
CA THR A 119 -3.65 -6.26 -0.54
C THR A 119 -3.52 -7.53 -1.37
N ASP A 120 -4.24 -8.59 -1.01
CA ASP A 120 -4.21 -9.87 -1.72
C ASP A 120 -4.72 -9.70 -3.17
N ALA A 121 -5.70 -8.83 -3.39
CA ALA A 121 -6.20 -8.48 -4.72
C ALA A 121 -5.13 -7.77 -5.57
N ILE A 122 -4.43 -6.79 -5.00
CA ILE A 122 -3.34 -6.08 -5.69
C ILE A 122 -2.17 -7.02 -5.99
N ASP A 123 -1.77 -7.86 -5.03
CA ASP A 123 -0.71 -8.85 -5.21
C ASP A 123 -1.08 -9.84 -6.34
N SER A 124 -2.36 -10.20 -6.49
CA SER A 124 -2.85 -11.05 -7.59
C SER A 124 -2.72 -10.35 -8.95
N ILE A 125 -3.11 -9.07 -9.04
CA ILE A 125 -2.94 -8.27 -10.27
C ILE A 125 -1.47 -8.18 -10.66
N VAL A 126 -0.61 -7.88 -9.69
CA VAL A 126 0.83 -7.70 -9.90
C VAL A 126 1.48 -9.00 -10.37
N SER A 127 1.14 -10.12 -9.72
CA SER A 127 1.69 -11.44 -10.05
C SER A 127 1.32 -11.88 -11.45
N GLU A 128 0.06 -11.68 -11.87
CA GLU A 128 -0.48 -12.17 -13.13
C GLU A 128 -0.13 -11.26 -14.32
N TYR A 129 -0.24 -9.95 -14.13
CA TYR A 129 -0.18 -8.99 -15.24
C TYR A 129 1.06 -8.09 -15.24
N GLN A 130 1.83 -8.04 -14.16
CA GLN A 130 3.04 -7.22 -14.03
C GLN A 130 2.86 -5.77 -14.51
N PRO A 131 1.85 -5.05 -14.00
CA PRO A 131 1.60 -3.67 -14.41
C PRO A 131 2.79 -2.77 -14.07
N ALA A 132 2.88 -1.61 -14.72
CA ALA A 132 3.84 -0.59 -14.35
C ALA A 132 3.45 0.07 -13.03
N ARG A 133 2.12 0.25 -12.78
CA ARG A 133 1.60 0.90 -11.58
C ARG A 133 0.17 0.44 -11.29
N VAL A 134 -0.21 0.42 -10.01
CA VAL A 134 -1.60 0.31 -9.56
C VAL A 134 -1.90 1.50 -8.65
N ILE A 135 -2.99 2.20 -8.93
CA ILE A 135 -3.43 3.39 -8.20
C ILE A 135 -4.82 3.12 -7.63
N LEU A 136 -4.96 3.23 -6.31
CA LEU A 136 -6.25 3.29 -5.64
C LEU A 136 -6.75 4.73 -5.73
N PHE A 137 -7.99 4.96 -6.15
CA PHE A 137 -8.56 6.29 -6.23
C PHE A 137 -10.01 6.33 -5.72
N GLY A 138 -10.74 7.41 -5.94
CA GLY A 138 -12.11 7.54 -5.47
C GLY A 138 -12.26 7.61 -3.94
N SER A 139 -13.40 7.17 -3.41
CA SER A 139 -13.76 7.33 -2.00
C SER A 139 -12.79 6.63 -1.03
N HIS A 140 -12.27 5.47 -1.42
CA HIS A 140 -11.28 4.73 -0.61
C HIS A 140 -9.94 5.46 -0.51
N ALA A 141 -9.51 6.16 -1.56
CA ALA A 141 -8.29 6.95 -1.55
C ALA A 141 -8.46 8.24 -0.74
N ARG A 142 -9.61 8.88 -0.82
CA ARG A 142 -9.93 10.09 -0.06
C ARG A 142 -10.22 9.84 1.42
N GLY A 143 -10.54 8.57 1.78
CA GLY A 143 -10.91 8.21 3.16
C GLY A 143 -12.37 8.49 3.51
N ASP A 144 -13.22 8.82 2.54
CA ASP A 144 -14.65 9.07 2.70
C ASP A 144 -15.53 7.87 2.28
N ALA A 145 -14.92 6.70 2.04
CA ALA A 145 -15.62 5.48 1.70
C ALA A 145 -16.60 5.05 2.80
N GLY A 146 -17.87 4.86 2.40
CA GLY A 146 -18.95 4.38 3.26
C GLY A 146 -19.20 2.87 3.11
N ARG A 147 -20.25 2.40 3.81
CA ARG A 147 -20.73 1.02 3.66
C ARG A 147 -21.19 0.77 2.23
N GLY A 148 -20.53 -0.14 1.54
CA GLY A 148 -20.85 -0.50 0.16
C GLY A 148 -20.21 0.39 -0.90
N SER A 149 -19.26 1.25 -0.53
CA SER A 149 -18.41 1.92 -1.52
C SER A 149 -17.57 0.90 -2.29
N ASP A 150 -17.51 1.09 -3.60
CA ASP A 150 -16.67 0.28 -4.48
C ASP A 150 -15.20 0.69 -4.33
N VAL A 151 -14.32 -0.26 -4.56
CA VAL A 151 -12.88 -0.02 -4.62
C VAL A 151 -12.52 0.36 -6.05
N ASP A 152 -12.08 1.58 -6.26
CA ASP A 152 -11.69 2.11 -7.56
C ASP A 152 -10.19 1.90 -7.78
N LEU A 153 -9.82 1.05 -8.76
CA LEU A 153 -8.44 0.75 -9.12
C LEU A 153 -8.13 1.19 -10.54
N LEU A 154 -7.06 1.96 -10.72
CA LEU A 154 -6.46 2.23 -12.01
C LEU A 154 -5.19 1.40 -12.16
N VAL A 155 -5.21 0.44 -13.10
CA VAL A 155 -4.08 -0.42 -13.41
C VAL A 155 -3.38 0.11 -14.66
N VAL A 156 -2.13 0.49 -14.52
CA VAL A 156 -1.34 1.16 -15.55
C VAL A 156 -0.31 0.20 -16.11
N PHE A 157 -0.26 0.09 -17.42
CA PHE A 157 0.73 -0.69 -18.16
C PHE A 157 1.64 0.24 -18.97
N ASP A 158 2.84 -0.20 -19.31
CA ASP A 158 3.70 0.55 -20.25
C ASP A 158 2.99 0.74 -21.59
N GLN A 159 2.38 -0.35 -22.08
CA GLN A 159 1.53 -0.38 -23.26
C GLN A 159 0.39 -1.37 -23.03
N VAL A 160 -0.75 -1.12 -23.62
CA VAL A 160 -1.92 -2.01 -23.58
C VAL A 160 -2.68 -1.92 -24.91
N ALA A 161 -2.91 -3.05 -25.55
CA ALA A 161 -3.58 -3.11 -26.86
C ALA A 161 -5.09 -2.86 -26.74
N ASP A 162 -5.75 -3.56 -25.82
CA ASP A 162 -7.17 -3.37 -25.52
C ASP A 162 -7.36 -3.16 -24.01
N ARG A 163 -7.68 -1.91 -23.65
CA ARG A 163 -7.88 -1.51 -22.25
C ARG A 163 -9.13 -2.14 -21.67
N ARG A 164 -10.19 -2.28 -22.46
CA ARG A 164 -11.46 -2.82 -22.00
C ARG A 164 -11.35 -4.33 -21.75
N GLU A 165 -10.74 -5.06 -22.67
CA GLU A 165 -10.49 -6.49 -22.51
C GLU A 165 -9.63 -6.74 -21.26
N ARG A 166 -8.54 -6.00 -21.12
CA ARG A 166 -7.66 -6.11 -19.96
C ARG A 166 -8.37 -5.78 -18.63
N ALA A 167 -9.23 -4.78 -18.61
CA ALA A 167 -10.02 -4.46 -17.41
C ALA A 167 -10.98 -5.60 -17.05
N VAL A 168 -11.61 -6.23 -18.04
CA VAL A 168 -12.50 -7.39 -17.83
C VAL A 168 -11.72 -8.60 -17.30
N GLU A 169 -10.52 -8.86 -17.80
CA GLU A 169 -9.66 -9.95 -17.32
C GLU A 169 -9.28 -9.72 -15.84
N ILE A 170 -8.84 -8.51 -15.50
CA ILE A 170 -8.50 -8.15 -14.12
C ILE A 170 -9.74 -8.25 -13.21
N ALA A 171 -10.89 -7.75 -13.66
CA ALA A 171 -12.14 -7.85 -12.89
C ALA A 171 -12.53 -9.31 -12.64
N ARG A 172 -12.31 -10.22 -13.60
CA ARG A 172 -12.52 -11.67 -13.44
C ARG A 172 -11.53 -12.28 -12.45
N LEU A 173 -10.24 -11.94 -12.54
CA LEU A 173 -9.22 -12.39 -11.58
C LEU A 173 -9.63 -12.02 -10.15
N LEU A 174 -10.17 -10.83 -9.97
CA LEU A 174 -10.64 -10.33 -8.68
C LEU A 174 -12.06 -10.80 -8.32
N GLY A 175 -12.65 -11.74 -9.06
CA GLY A 175 -14.05 -12.17 -8.87
C GLY A 175 -14.38 -12.65 -7.46
N THR A 176 -13.40 -13.21 -6.73
CA THR A 176 -13.55 -13.72 -5.36
C THR A 176 -13.25 -12.70 -4.28
N ALA A 177 -12.83 -11.48 -4.63
CA ALA A 177 -12.57 -10.43 -3.64
C ALA A 177 -13.88 -10.05 -2.91
N PRO A 178 -13.85 -9.90 -1.57
CA PRO A 178 -15.05 -9.70 -0.74
C PRO A 178 -15.56 -8.24 -0.73
N PHE A 179 -15.28 -7.48 -1.78
CA PHE A 179 -15.69 -6.10 -1.97
C PHE A 179 -16.09 -5.83 -3.42
N ALA A 180 -16.99 -4.87 -3.61
CA ALA A 180 -17.30 -4.35 -4.93
C ALA A 180 -16.13 -3.51 -5.45
N LYS A 181 -15.87 -3.56 -6.75
CA LYS A 181 -14.68 -2.95 -7.34
C LYS A 181 -14.96 -2.45 -8.75
N ASP A 182 -14.35 -1.32 -9.06
CA ASP A 182 -14.24 -0.77 -10.41
C ASP A 182 -12.78 -0.79 -10.86
N VAL A 183 -12.53 -1.40 -12.02
CA VAL A 183 -11.17 -1.55 -12.56
C VAL A 183 -11.07 -0.78 -13.86
N LEU A 184 -10.23 0.24 -13.85
CA LEU A 184 -9.82 0.97 -15.03
C LEU A 184 -8.42 0.54 -15.47
N VAL A 185 -8.18 0.55 -16.77
CA VAL A 185 -6.88 0.25 -17.36
C VAL A 185 -6.41 1.43 -18.22
N ALA A 186 -5.14 1.80 -18.06
CA ALA A 186 -4.50 2.87 -18.82
C ALA A 186 -3.10 2.47 -19.29
N ALA A 187 -2.62 3.12 -20.33
CA ALA A 187 -1.21 3.12 -20.68
C ALA A 187 -0.49 4.22 -19.88
N ALA A 188 0.82 4.07 -19.66
CA ALA A 188 1.62 5.08 -18.95
C ALA A 188 1.57 6.46 -19.63
N SER A 189 1.43 6.49 -20.97
CA SER A 189 1.25 7.71 -21.74
C SER A 189 -0.04 8.48 -21.42
N ASP A 190 -1.09 7.80 -20.95
CA ASP A 190 -2.37 8.45 -20.62
C ASP A 190 -2.26 9.28 -19.33
N LEU A 191 -1.34 8.91 -18.43
CA LEU A 191 -1.12 9.61 -17.18
C LEU A 191 -0.32 10.90 -17.39
N ALA A 192 0.45 11.00 -18.47
CA ALA A 192 1.25 12.18 -18.76
C ALA A 192 0.39 13.41 -19.13
N ARG A 193 -0.78 13.16 -19.76
CA ARG A 193 -1.73 14.22 -20.19
C ARG A 193 -3.17 13.74 -20.00
N PRO A 194 -3.64 13.59 -18.77
CA PRO A 194 -4.97 13.10 -18.50
C PRO A 194 -6.02 14.14 -18.97
N THR A 195 -7.05 13.68 -19.66
CA THR A 195 -8.17 14.54 -20.05
C THR A 195 -8.95 14.96 -18.81
N ALA A 196 -9.13 16.26 -18.62
CA ALA A 196 -9.88 16.80 -17.50
C ALA A 196 -11.30 16.20 -17.42
N GLY A 197 -11.78 15.91 -16.21
CA GLY A 197 -13.11 15.33 -15.98
C GLY A 197 -13.19 13.81 -16.21
N THR A 198 -12.09 13.15 -16.48
CA THR A 198 -12.04 11.66 -16.57
C THR A 198 -11.61 11.04 -15.25
N ALA A 199 -11.98 9.77 -15.04
CA ALA A 199 -11.54 8.99 -13.87
C ALA A 199 -10.00 8.82 -13.85
N ILE A 200 -9.33 8.82 -15.00
CA ILE A 200 -7.85 8.83 -15.07
C ILE A 200 -7.30 10.14 -14.49
N ALA A 201 -7.91 11.29 -14.82
CA ALA A 201 -7.49 12.57 -14.27
C ALA A 201 -7.72 12.65 -12.75
N GLU A 202 -8.81 12.07 -12.26
CA GLU A 202 -9.08 11.95 -10.83
C GLU A 202 -8.03 11.07 -10.14
N ALA A 203 -7.77 9.89 -10.68
CA ALA A 203 -6.76 8.97 -10.14
C ALA A 203 -5.34 9.58 -10.13
N VAL A 204 -4.98 10.38 -11.13
CA VAL A 204 -3.68 11.09 -11.16
C VAL A 204 -3.62 12.20 -10.12
N ARG A 205 -4.73 12.91 -9.89
CA ARG A 205 -4.78 14.08 -8.99
C ARG A 205 -4.82 13.67 -7.51
N GLU A 206 -5.62 12.68 -7.14
CA GLU A 206 -5.92 12.34 -5.74
C GLU A 206 -5.76 10.85 -5.40
N GLY A 207 -5.35 10.04 -6.38
CA GLY A 207 -5.14 8.61 -6.18
C GLY A 207 -3.88 8.34 -5.34
N VAL A 208 -3.92 7.20 -4.65
CA VAL A 208 -2.80 6.66 -3.87
C VAL A 208 -2.14 5.55 -4.69
N VAL A 209 -0.87 5.70 -5.01
CA VAL A 209 -0.10 4.64 -5.67
C VAL A 209 0.10 3.51 -4.68
N VAL A 210 -0.51 2.35 -4.94
CA VAL A 210 -0.44 1.16 -4.09
C VAL A 210 0.55 0.11 -4.59
N TYR A 211 0.96 0.24 -5.84
CA TYR A 211 2.05 -0.53 -6.45
C TYR A 211 2.72 0.28 -7.56
N GLU A 212 4.03 0.20 -7.66
CA GLU A 212 4.84 0.72 -8.76
C GLU A 212 6.05 -0.20 -8.98
N ARG A 213 6.27 -0.58 -10.27
CA ARG A 213 7.39 -1.43 -10.69
C ARG A 213 8.68 -0.62 -10.76
#